data_7df07946f0c590c58ff0c3cd6e2e6698
#
_entry.id   7df07946f0c590c58ff0c3cd6e2e6698
#
_cell.length_a   1.000
_cell.length_b   1.000
_cell.length_c   1.000
_cell.angle_alpha   90.00
_cell.angle_beta   90.00
_cell.angle_gamma   90.00
#
_symmetry.space_group_name_H-M   'P 1'
#
loop_
_entity.id
_entity.type
_entity.pdbx_description
1 polymer ?
#
loop_
_entity_poly.entity_id
_entity_poly.type
_entity_poly.pdbx_seq_one_letter_code
_entity_poly.pdbx_strand_id
1 'polypeptide(L)'
;PCPLLRVALNTHPRNQIESIQFLPLNRLNDEEQDFFANTLDNFNKKIWRAPKSAKASRYSLAVLVDPQEKFPPSNKGALHKLAEVAKKMNIHVEMITEDDAIRLLEFDALFIRTTTSLNHYTFHLSQLAAQNGMAVIDDPLSIIRCTNKVYLKELFEKEKISAPKSTLIFQSNDHSFEQISEQVGAPFILKIPDGSYSIGMKKVSNEEELQASLKMLFEKSAILLAQAFTPTEFDWRVGLLNGVPLYACKYYMAKGHWQIYCHYDSGRSRCGLVDTIPIYQVPRVVLDTAVKAANLIGKGLYGVDLKMVDDKAYVIEINDNPSIDHGLEDAIIGDEMYYRLLNHFEQALEAKHY
;
A
#
# COMPACT_ATOMS: atom_id res chain seq x y z
N PRO A 1 40.64 -13.22 3.26
CA PRO A 1 41.21 -12.00 2.73
C PRO A 1 40.07 -11.17 2.14
N CYS A 2 39.88 -9.92 2.64
CA CYS A 2 38.89 -9.02 2.11
C CYS A 2 39.38 -8.53 0.74
N PRO A 3 38.70 -8.76 -0.37
CA PRO A 3 39.12 -8.23 -1.66
C PRO A 3 38.96 -6.71 -1.68
N LEU A 4 39.94 -6.02 -2.24
CA LEU A 4 39.80 -4.61 -2.57
C LEU A 4 38.87 -4.50 -3.78
N LEU A 5 38.01 -3.51 -3.72
CA LEU A 5 37.06 -3.21 -4.80
C LEU A 5 37.32 -1.76 -5.28
N ARG A 6 37.40 -1.58 -6.59
CA ARG A 6 37.28 -0.26 -7.21
C ARG A 6 35.85 -0.08 -7.65
N VAL A 7 35.19 0.96 -7.12
CA VAL A 7 33.81 1.32 -7.44
C VAL A 7 33.84 2.63 -8.21
N ALA A 8 33.40 2.61 -9.46
CA ALA A 8 33.17 3.82 -10.24
C ALA A 8 31.74 4.29 -10.05
N LEU A 9 31.57 5.58 -9.72
CA LEU A 9 30.27 6.21 -9.52
C LEU A 9 30.00 7.18 -10.66
N ASN A 10 28.81 7.11 -11.24
CA ASN A 10 28.27 8.13 -12.13
C ASN A 10 27.60 9.23 -11.29
N THR A 11 28.13 10.45 -11.35
CA THR A 11 27.70 11.58 -10.51
C THR A 11 26.50 12.37 -11.08
N HIS A 12 25.93 12.01 -12.25
CA HIS A 12 24.80 12.69 -12.87
C HIS A 12 23.73 11.73 -13.40
N PRO A 13 22.45 11.91 -13.09
CA PRO A 13 21.80 12.80 -12.11
C PRO A 13 21.60 12.18 -10.71
N ARG A 14 22.01 10.94 -10.51
CA ARG A 14 22.01 10.22 -9.23
C ARG A 14 23.31 9.44 -9.11
N ASN A 15 23.93 9.44 -7.95
CA ASN A 15 25.11 8.63 -7.66
C ASN A 15 24.82 7.14 -7.91
N GLN A 16 25.05 6.66 -9.12
CA GLN A 16 24.86 5.27 -9.49
C GLN A 16 26.21 4.58 -9.62
N ILE A 17 26.28 3.34 -9.17
CA ILE A 17 27.46 2.53 -9.39
C ILE A 17 27.52 2.18 -10.88
N GLU A 18 28.54 2.67 -11.57
CA GLU A 18 28.80 2.39 -12.97
C GLU A 18 29.52 1.06 -13.15
N SER A 19 30.50 0.77 -12.28
CA SER A 19 31.19 -0.51 -12.30
C SER A 19 31.81 -0.86 -10.94
N ILE A 20 31.95 -2.17 -10.70
CA ILE A 20 32.68 -2.74 -9.55
C ILE A 20 33.73 -3.68 -10.09
N GLN A 21 34.97 -3.50 -9.74
CA GLN A 21 36.09 -4.32 -10.18
C GLN A 21 36.92 -4.80 -8.98
N PHE A 22 37.34 -6.05 -8.99
CA PHE A 22 38.35 -6.54 -8.04
C PHE A 22 39.68 -5.87 -8.32
N LEU A 23 40.29 -5.32 -7.28
CA LEU A 23 41.56 -4.61 -7.37
C LEU A 23 42.66 -5.39 -6.61
N PRO A 24 43.59 -6.06 -7.30
CA PRO A 24 44.74 -6.68 -6.66
C PRO A 24 45.65 -5.62 -6.02
N LEU A 25 46.21 -5.93 -4.85
CA LEU A 25 47.10 -5.02 -4.12
C LEU A 25 48.27 -4.50 -4.96
N ASN A 26 48.82 -5.31 -5.85
CA ASN A 26 49.93 -4.96 -6.73
C ASN A 26 49.54 -4.02 -7.88
N ARG A 27 48.29 -3.63 -8.00
CA ARG A 27 47.79 -2.64 -8.97
C ARG A 27 47.41 -1.31 -8.34
N LEU A 28 47.64 -1.15 -7.04
CA LEU A 28 47.53 0.12 -6.37
C LEU A 28 48.71 1.02 -6.74
N ASN A 29 48.46 2.29 -7.05
CA ASN A 29 49.51 3.27 -7.12
C ASN A 29 50.00 3.66 -5.71
N ASP A 30 51.06 4.44 -5.60
CA ASP A 30 51.69 4.78 -4.31
C ASP A 30 50.73 5.53 -3.38
N GLU A 31 49.91 6.45 -3.89
CA GLU A 31 48.87 7.17 -3.10
C GLU A 31 47.78 6.24 -2.60
N GLU A 32 47.32 5.31 -3.46
CA GLU A 32 46.31 4.30 -3.11
C GLU A 32 46.85 3.32 -2.06
N GLN A 33 48.16 2.96 -2.13
CA GLN A 33 48.81 2.11 -1.14
C GLN A 33 48.92 2.78 0.23
N ASP A 34 49.33 4.06 0.26
CA ASP A 34 49.41 4.84 1.50
C ASP A 34 48.02 5.05 2.11
N PHE A 35 47.02 5.37 1.30
CA PHE A 35 45.62 5.47 1.76
C PHE A 35 45.12 4.16 2.34
N PHE A 36 45.37 3.04 1.66
CA PHE A 36 45.00 1.71 2.11
C PHE A 36 45.67 1.34 3.43
N ALA A 37 47.01 1.57 3.53
CA ALA A 37 47.76 1.30 4.75
C ALA A 37 47.25 2.10 5.95
N ASN A 38 46.99 3.42 5.76
CA ASN A 38 46.44 4.27 6.78
C ASN A 38 45.03 3.88 7.20
N THR A 39 44.20 3.47 6.24
CA THR A 39 42.82 3.01 6.50
C THR A 39 42.82 1.69 7.26
N LEU A 40 43.71 0.76 6.89
CA LEU A 40 43.86 -0.55 7.58
C LEU A 40 44.39 -0.33 9.01
N ASP A 41 45.33 0.57 9.21
CA ASP A 41 45.86 0.91 10.53
C ASP A 41 44.78 1.54 11.43
N ASN A 42 43.96 2.45 10.89
CA ASN A 42 42.81 3.00 11.57
C ASN A 42 41.74 1.96 11.88
N PHE A 43 41.52 1.01 10.97
CA PHE A 43 40.64 -0.12 11.20
C PHE A 43 41.13 -1.02 12.35
N ASN A 44 42.39 -1.33 12.37
CA ASN A 44 43.02 -2.17 13.41
C ASN A 44 43.11 -1.46 14.78
N LYS A 45 43.20 -0.13 14.81
CA LYS A 45 43.13 0.66 16.04
C LYS A 45 41.74 0.79 16.64
N LYS A 46 40.68 0.58 15.85
CA LYS A 46 39.32 0.51 16.38
C LYS A 46 39.17 -0.75 17.23
N ILE A 47 38.85 -0.56 18.52
CA ILE A 47 38.38 -1.64 19.37
C ILE A 47 37.00 -2.04 18.86
N TRP A 48 36.93 -3.08 18.03
CA TRP A 48 35.69 -3.71 17.62
C TRP A 48 35.15 -4.45 18.83
N ARG A 49 34.43 -3.70 19.70
CA ARG A 49 33.62 -4.39 20.68
C ARG A 49 32.53 -5.09 19.90
N ALA A 50 32.51 -6.40 19.95
CA ALA A 50 31.31 -7.13 19.60
C ALA A 50 30.17 -6.45 20.36
N PRO A 51 29.10 -5.95 19.70
CA PRO A 51 27.96 -5.44 20.44
C PRO A 51 27.64 -6.51 21.47
N LYS A 52 27.45 -6.11 22.74
CA LYS A 52 26.91 -7.03 23.77
C LYS A 52 25.75 -7.71 23.08
N SER A 53 25.80 -9.04 22.95
CA SER A 53 24.84 -9.77 22.15
C SER A 53 23.43 -9.43 22.64
N ALA A 54 22.79 -8.44 22.03
CA ALA A 54 21.34 -8.47 21.95
C ALA A 54 21.06 -9.86 21.39
N LYS A 55 20.22 -10.65 22.06
CA LYS A 55 19.76 -11.93 21.49
C LYS A 55 19.52 -11.67 20.03
N ALA A 56 20.21 -12.40 19.15
CA ALA A 56 20.04 -12.19 17.72
C ALA A 56 18.55 -12.33 17.44
N SER A 57 17.96 -11.30 16.86
CA SER A 57 16.56 -11.33 16.48
C SER A 57 16.36 -12.52 15.55
N ARG A 58 15.24 -13.21 15.68
CA ARG A 58 14.96 -14.40 14.86
C ARG A 58 14.79 -14.00 13.39
N TYR A 59 14.11 -12.89 13.14
CA TYR A 59 13.85 -12.31 11.82
C TYR A 59 14.03 -10.81 11.84
N SER A 60 14.26 -10.22 10.66
CA SER A 60 14.36 -8.80 10.43
C SER A 60 13.28 -8.35 9.44
N LEU A 61 12.55 -7.30 9.79
CA LEU A 61 11.45 -6.70 9.01
C LEU A 61 11.79 -5.27 8.67
N ALA A 62 11.96 -4.99 7.37
CA ALA A 62 11.98 -3.62 6.85
C ALA A 62 10.56 -3.08 6.78
N VAL A 63 10.31 -1.90 7.34
CA VAL A 63 9.04 -1.18 7.19
C VAL A 63 9.31 0.05 6.34
N LEU A 64 8.82 0.01 5.09
CA LEU A 64 9.02 1.10 4.13
C LEU A 64 8.05 2.24 4.42
N VAL A 65 8.59 3.41 4.71
CA VAL A 65 7.84 4.64 5.01
C VAL A 65 8.34 5.81 4.19
N ASP A 66 7.47 6.78 3.92
CA ASP A 66 7.85 8.09 3.40
C ASP A 66 7.52 9.16 4.45
N PRO A 67 8.53 9.78 5.09
CA PRO A 67 8.32 10.85 6.06
C PRO A 67 7.69 12.12 5.49
N GLN A 68 7.69 12.29 4.17
CA GLN A 68 7.13 13.44 3.46
C GLN A 68 5.68 13.21 3.02
N GLU A 69 5.18 11.98 3.12
CA GLU A 69 3.83 11.65 2.68
C GLU A 69 2.78 12.34 3.54
N LYS A 70 1.86 13.05 2.86
CA LYS A 70 0.81 13.84 3.54
C LYS A 70 -0.25 12.96 4.22
N PHE A 71 -0.56 11.81 3.62
CA PHE A 71 -1.56 10.86 4.09
C PHE A 71 -0.98 9.44 4.09
N PRO A 72 -0.01 9.15 4.98
CA PRO A 72 0.58 7.82 5.03
C PRO A 72 -0.45 6.79 5.50
N PRO A 73 -0.34 5.53 5.05
CA PRO A 73 -1.26 4.47 5.48
C PRO A 73 -1.10 4.05 6.94
N SER A 74 -0.10 4.58 7.65
CA SER A 74 0.05 4.40 9.09
C SER A 74 0.56 5.66 9.77
N ASN A 75 -0.09 6.05 10.85
CA ASN A 75 0.41 7.13 11.70
C ASN A 75 1.63 6.66 12.53
N LYS A 76 2.36 7.63 13.10
CA LYS A 76 3.56 7.35 13.91
C LYS A 76 3.28 6.46 15.12
N GLY A 77 2.07 6.55 15.68
CA GLY A 77 1.64 5.71 16.81
C GLY A 77 1.56 4.24 16.41
N ALA A 78 0.98 3.93 15.25
CA ALA A 78 0.89 2.58 14.72
C ALA A 78 2.27 1.97 14.43
N LEU A 79 3.17 2.74 13.80
CA LEU A 79 4.54 2.30 13.54
C LEU A 79 5.32 2.03 14.84
N HIS A 80 5.13 2.87 15.84
CA HIS A 80 5.73 2.67 17.16
C HIS A 80 5.20 1.40 17.84
N LYS A 81 3.88 1.18 17.80
CA LYS A 81 3.24 -0.04 18.35
C LYS A 81 3.73 -1.30 17.63
N LEU A 82 3.84 -1.26 16.31
CA LEU A 82 4.41 -2.38 15.54
C LEU A 82 5.82 -2.73 16.04
N ALA A 83 6.69 -1.73 16.22
CA ALA A 83 8.06 -1.95 16.71
C ALA A 83 8.11 -2.47 18.15
N GLU A 84 7.23 -1.97 19.04
CA GLU A 84 7.12 -2.47 20.42
C GLU A 84 6.70 -3.95 20.46
N VAL A 85 5.70 -4.33 19.68
CA VAL A 85 5.20 -5.72 19.62
C VAL A 85 6.25 -6.63 18.97
N ALA A 86 6.90 -6.18 17.90
CA ALA A 86 7.97 -6.92 17.23
C ALA A 86 9.12 -7.27 18.20
N LYS A 87 9.50 -6.32 19.06
CA LYS A 87 10.50 -6.56 20.11
C LYS A 87 10.09 -7.69 21.07
N LYS A 88 8.80 -7.77 21.43
CA LYS A 88 8.26 -8.84 22.30
C LYS A 88 8.31 -10.19 21.58
N MET A 89 8.20 -10.21 20.25
CA MET A 89 8.26 -11.42 19.40
C MET A 89 9.69 -11.76 18.95
N ASN A 90 10.71 -11.02 19.41
CA ASN A 90 12.11 -11.18 18.98
C ASN A 90 12.31 -10.96 17.46
N ILE A 91 11.54 -10.07 16.86
CA ILE A 91 11.67 -9.61 15.49
C ILE A 91 12.32 -8.23 15.49
N HIS A 92 13.38 -8.06 14.71
CA HIS A 92 13.98 -6.74 14.50
C HIS A 92 13.19 -5.96 13.46
N VAL A 93 12.73 -4.77 13.82
CA VAL A 93 12.02 -3.87 12.90
C VAL A 93 12.87 -2.63 12.65
N GLU A 94 13.08 -2.30 11.39
CA GLU A 94 13.74 -1.06 10.97
C GLU A 94 12.81 -0.30 10.01
N MET A 95 12.61 1.00 10.28
CA MET A 95 11.93 1.91 9.36
C MET A 95 12.92 2.32 8.29
N ILE A 96 12.61 2.04 7.03
CA ILE A 96 13.45 2.37 5.87
C ILE A 96 12.69 3.32 4.94
N THR A 97 13.45 4.08 4.15
CA THR A 97 12.94 4.98 3.12
C THR A 97 13.39 4.54 1.73
N GLU A 98 13.00 5.27 0.68
CA GLU A 98 13.50 5.04 -0.68
C GLU A 98 15.05 5.06 -0.74
N ASP A 99 15.68 5.93 0.04
CA ASP A 99 17.15 6.07 0.07
C ASP A 99 17.84 4.80 0.61
N ASP A 100 17.13 3.99 1.41
CA ASP A 100 17.65 2.73 1.96
C ASP A 100 17.41 1.53 1.03
N ALA A 101 16.90 1.73 -0.18
CA ALA A 101 16.54 0.66 -1.12
C ALA A 101 17.68 -0.34 -1.38
N ILE A 102 18.93 0.14 -1.37
CA ILE A 102 20.14 -0.70 -1.56
C ILE A 102 20.31 -1.73 -0.44
N ARG A 103 19.78 -1.45 0.76
CA ARG A 103 19.88 -2.32 1.93
C ARG A 103 18.69 -3.28 2.06
N LEU A 104 17.71 -3.20 1.16
CA LEU A 104 16.47 -3.99 1.28
C LEU A 104 16.74 -5.49 1.46
N LEU A 105 17.71 -6.03 0.73
CA LEU A 105 18.04 -7.45 0.78
C LEU A 105 18.83 -7.88 2.04
N GLU A 106 19.10 -6.98 2.97
CA GLU A 106 19.62 -7.30 4.30
C GLU A 106 18.52 -7.81 5.25
N PHE A 107 17.23 -7.66 4.86
CA PHE A 107 16.07 -8.04 5.66
C PHE A 107 15.42 -9.32 5.15
N ASP A 108 14.71 -10.01 6.05
CA ASP A 108 13.96 -11.23 5.74
C ASP A 108 12.57 -10.92 5.17
N ALA A 109 12.00 -9.78 5.53
CA ALA A 109 10.66 -9.37 5.14
C ALA A 109 10.54 -7.87 4.86
N LEU A 110 9.54 -7.49 4.06
CA LEU A 110 9.19 -6.11 3.73
C LEU A 110 7.71 -5.83 4.03
N PHE A 111 7.45 -4.79 4.81
CA PHE A 111 6.12 -4.24 5.03
C PHE A 111 6.05 -2.82 4.47
N ILE A 112 5.22 -2.60 3.45
CA ILE A 112 5.06 -1.30 2.81
C ILE A 112 4.03 -0.48 3.59
N ARG A 113 4.44 0.70 4.09
CA ARG A 113 3.58 1.65 4.81
C ARG A 113 3.73 3.07 4.24
N THR A 114 3.79 3.14 2.92
CA THR A 114 3.67 4.34 2.09
C THR A 114 2.82 3.98 0.88
N THR A 115 2.13 4.96 0.29
CA THR A 115 1.17 4.72 -0.80
C THR A 115 1.79 3.93 -1.95
N THR A 116 1.11 2.87 -2.35
CA THR A 116 1.48 1.98 -3.46
C THR A 116 0.97 2.51 -4.79
N SER A 117 1.78 2.41 -5.83
CA SER A 117 1.39 2.71 -7.22
C SER A 117 2.33 2.01 -8.18
N LEU A 118 1.84 1.62 -9.36
CA LEU A 118 2.61 0.88 -10.37
C LEU A 118 3.84 1.65 -10.90
N ASN A 119 3.74 2.98 -10.98
CA ASN A 119 4.82 3.85 -11.46
C ASN A 119 5.64 4.46 -10.31
N HIS A 120 5.67 3.78 -9.16
CA HIS A 120 6.30 4.27 -7.94
C HIS A 120 7.38 3.30 -7.44
N TYR A 121 8.37 3.80 -6.69
CA TYR A 121 9.43 2.97 -6.12
C TYR A 121 8.90 1.84 -5.22
N THR A 122 7.74 2.02 -4.59
CA THR A 122 7.09 1.01 -3.75
C THR A 122 6.83 -0.29 -4.51
N PHE A 123 6.35 -0.20 -5.75
CA PHE A 123 6.12 -1.36 -6.59
C PHE A 123 7.45 -2.05 -6.98
N HIS A 124 8.47 -1.26 -7.33
CA HIS A 124 9.79 -1.81 -7.66
C HIS A 124 10.44 -2.52 -6.47
N LEU A 125 10.34 -1.94 -5.26
CA LEU A 125 10.85 -2.58 -4.05
C LEU A 125 10.05 -3.83 -3.67
N SER A 126 8.73 -3.82 -3.85
CA SER A 126 7.88 -5.01 -3.68
C SER A 126 8.32 -6.14 -4.63
N GLN A 127 8.56 -5.82 -5.93
CA GLN A 127 9.06 -6.80 -6.90
C GLN A 127 10.43 -7.33 -6.54
N LEU A 128 11.37 -6.46 -6.18
CA LEU A 128 12.72 -6.84 -5.79
C LEU A 128 12.70 -7.79 -4.59
N ALA A 129 11.94 -7.45 -3.55
CA ALA A 129 11.79 -8.27 -2.35
C ALA A 129 11.17 -9.64 -2.68
N ALA A 130 10.08 -9.67 -3.43
CA ALA A 130 9.38 -10.90 -3.81
C ALA A 130 10.26 -11.82 -4.66
N GLN A 131 11.00 -11.27 -5.66
CA GLN A 131 11.92 -12.03 -6.51
C GLN A 131 13.09 -12.64 -5.74
N ASN A 132 13.51 -12.02 -4.63
CA ASN A 132 14.55 -12.53 -3.76
C ASN A 132 14.02 -13.38 -2.58
N GLY A 133 12.75 -13.77 -2.64
CA GLY A 133 12.19 -14.69 -1.66
C GLY A 133 11.89 -14.06 -0.30
N MET A 134 11.84 -12.75 -0.15
CA MET A 134 11.39 -12.11 1.09
C MET A 134 9.88 -12.33 1.29
N ALA A 135 9.43 -12.29 2.54
CA ALA A 135 7.99 -12.16 2.83
C ALA A 135 7.59 -10.69 2.63
N VAL A 136 6.56 -10.43 1.81
CA VAL A 136 6.21 -9.06 1.41
C VAL A 136 4.73 -8.79 1.63
N ILE A 137 4.41 -7.70 2.29
CA ILE A 137 3.13 -7.01 2.27
C ILE A 137 3.41 -5.55 1.88
N ASP A 138 2.91 -5.05 0.77
CA ASP A 138 2.02 -5.68 -0.18
C ASP A 138 2.83 -6.33 -1.31
N ASP A 139 2.44 -7.52 -1.71
CA ASP A 139 3.09 -8.23 -2.81
C ASP A 139 2.74 -7.60 -4.17
N PRO A 140 3.60 -7.79 -5.21
CA PRO A 140 3.41 -7.13 -6.51
C PRO A 140 2.07 -7.42 -7.19
N LEU A 141 1.54 -8.65 -7.05
CA LEU A 141 0.26 -9.00 -7.66
C LEU A 141 -0.90 -8.32 -6.95
N SER A 142 -0.83 -8.20 -5.63
CA SER A 142 -1.82 -7.45 -4.84
C SER A 142 -1.85 -5.98 -5.25
N ILE A 143 -0.69 -5.34 -5.41
CA ILE A 143 -0.59 -3.95 -5.88
C ILE A 143 -1.22 -3.80 -7.27
N ILE A 144 -0.85 -4.66 -8.24
CA ILE A 144 -1.41 -4.61 -9.60
C ILE A 144 -2.93 -4.76 -9.61
N ARG A 145 -3.46 -5.69 -8.81
CA ARG A 145 -4.89 -6.02 -8.79
C ARG A 145 -5.71 -4.93 -8.11
N CYS A 146 -5.25 -4.42 -6.99
CA CYS A 146 -5.99 -3.46 -6.19
C CYS A 146 -5.95 -2.05 -6.78
N THR A 147 -4.83 -1.62 -7.33
CA THR A 147 -4.70 -0.28 -7.93
C THR A 147 -5.48 -0.11 -9.24
N ASN A 148 -5.95 -1.18 -9.86
CA ASN A 148 -6.62 -1.15 -11.15
C ASN A 148 -8.14 -1.38 -11.03
N LYS A 149 -8.93 -0.30 -11.02
CA LYS A 149 -10.41 -0.36 -10.91
C LYS A 149 -11.09 -1.06 -12.10
N VAL A 150 -10.47 -1.06 -13.28
CA VAL A 150 -10.97 -1.81 -14.44
C VAL A 150 -10.85 -3.30 -14.18
N TYR A 151 -9.68 -3.75 -13.69
CA TYR A 151 -9.47 -5.14 -13.31
C TYR A 151 -10.45 -5.58 -12.21
N LEU A 152 -10.64 -4.76 -11.17
CA LEU A 152 -11.57 -5.08 -10.09
C LEU A 152 -13.02 -5.21 -10.61
N LYS A 153 -13.45 -4.30 -11.50
CA LYS A 153 -14.78 -4.39 -12.14
C LYS A 153 -14.97 -5.72 -12.87
N GLU A 154 -14.05 -6.08 -13.75
CA GLU A 154 -14.11 -7.32 -14.53
C GLU A 154 -14.07 -8.55 -13.60
N LEU A 155 -13.22 -8.52 -12.56
CA LEU A 155 -13.14 -9.58 -11.57
C LEU A 155 -14.47 -9.75 -10.81
N PHE A 156 -15.08 -8.65 -10.37
CA PHE A 156 -16.35 -8.70 -9.61
C PHE A 156 -17.49 -9.23 -10.48
N GLU A 157 -17.59 -8.84 -11.74
CA GLU A 157 -18.59 -9.36 -12.66
C GLU A 157 -18.41 -10.86 -12.91
N LYS A 158 -17.18 -11.28 -13.22
CA LYS A 158 -16.84 -12.69 -13.49
C LYS A 158 -17.15 -13.59 -12.27
N GLU A 159 -16.74 -13.15 -11.08
CA GLU A 159 -16.86 -13.94 -9.85
C GLU A 159 -18.18 -13.68 -9.09
N LYS A 160 -19.09 -12.92 -9.70
CA LYS A 160 -20.40 -12.56 -9.15
C LYS A 160 -20.31 -11.96 -7.75
N ILE A 161 -19.37 -11.03 -7.56
CA ILE A 161 -19.28 -10.20 -6.36
C ILE A 161 -20.29 -9.06 -6.52
N SER A 162 -21.09 -8.83 -5.50
CA SER A 162 -22.01 -7.69 -5.48
C SER A 162 -21.21 -6.38 -5.47
N ALA A 163 -21.37 -5.58 -6.51
CA ALA A 163 -20.79 -4.25 -6.68
C ALA A 163 -21.81 -3.33 -7.37
N PRO A 164 -21.71 -2.00 -7.24
CA PRO A 164 -22.56 -1.10 -8.00
C PRO A 164 -22.36 -1.28 -9.50
N LYS A 165 -23.44 -1.18 -10.28
CA LYS A 165 -23.36 -1.26 -11.76
C LYS A 165 -22.30 -0.29 -12.28
N SER A 166 -21.46 -0.77 -13.18
CA SER A 166 -20.36 0.03 -13.71
C SER A 166 -20.15 -0.25 -15.20
N THR A 167 -19.72 0.76 -15.94
CA THR A 167 -19.36 0.64 -17.36
C THR A 167 -18.07 1.39 -17.65
N LEU A 168 -17.34 0.95 -18.69
CA LEU A 168 -16.12 1.61 -19.14
C LEU A 168 -16.45 2.68 -20.19
N ILE A 169 -15.76 3.79 -20.11
CA ILE A 169 -15.89 4.94 -21.01
C ILE A 169 -14.53 5.20 -21.62
N PHE A 170 -14.48 5.22 -22.96
CA PHE A 170 -13.25 5.38 -23.72
C PHE A 170 -13.19 6.74 -24.38
N GLN A 171 -12.05 7.42 -24.29
CA GLN A 171 -11.84 8.74 -24.89
C GLN A 171 -12.10 8.79 -26.41
N SER A 172 -11.93 7.66 -27.09
CA SER A 172 -12.13 7.53 -28.55
C SER A 172 -13.59 7.58 -28.98
N ASN A 173 -14.54 7.52 -28.05
CA ASN A 173 -15.97 7.40 -28.36
C ASN A 173 -16.73 8.66 -27.92
N ASP A 174 -17.83 8.94 -28.59
CA ASP A 174 -18.80 9.92 -28.13
C ASP A 174 -19.67 9.33 -27.00
N HIS A 175 -19.92 10.10 -25.98
CA HIS A 175 -20.70 9.69 -24.82
C HIS A 175 -21.75 10.74 -24.47
N SER A 176 -22.99 10.29 -24.26
CA SER A 176 -24.07 11.12 -23.70
C SER A 176 -24.46 10.66 -22.30
N PHE A 177 -25.00 11.60 -21.52
CA PHE A 177 -25.50 11.31 -20.17
C PHE A 177 -26.60 10.23 -20.19
N GLU A 178 -27.48 10.28 -21.20
CA GLU A 178 -28.58 9.30 -21.35
C GLU A 178 -28.05 7.89 -21.55
N GLN A 179 -27.11 7.69 -22.49
CA GLN A 179 -26.51 6.39 -22.78
C GLN A 179 -25.82 5.76 -21.58
N ILE A 180 -25.08 6.57 -20.79
CA ILE A 180 -24.42 6.07 -19.58
C ILE A 180 -25.45 5.80 -18.49
N SER A 181 -26.47 6.67 -18.34
CA SER A 181 -27.52 6.52 -17.33
C SER A 181 -28.38 5.28 -17.55
N GLU A 182 -28.60 4.87 -18.79
CA GLU A 182 -29.29 3.60 -19.11
C GLU A 182 -28.53 2.38 -18.59
N GLN A 183 -27.21 2.43 -18.60
CA GLN A 183 -26.36 1.31 -18.16
C GLN A 183 -26.19 1.27 -16.63
N VAL A 184 -25.90 2.41 -16.01
CA VAL A 184 -25.49 2.45 -14.60
C VAL A 184 -26.51 3.15 -13.67
N GLY A 185 -27.48 3.85 -14.22
CA GLY A 185 -28.42 4.70 -13.47
C GLY A 185 -27.89 6.13 -13.29
N ALA A 186 -28.77 7.04 -12.86
CA ALA A 186 -28.43 8.42 -12.58
C ALA A 186 -28.81 8.79 -11.13
N PRO A 187 -28.01 9.65 -10.46
CA PRO A 187 -26.67 10.11 -10.85
C PRO A 187 -25.63 8.99 -10.81
N PHE A 188 -24.47 9.21 -11.44
CA PHE A 188 -23.36 8.24 -11.41
C PHE A 188 -22.01 8.94 -11.08
N ILE A 189 -21.00 8.13 -10.77
CA ILE A 189 -19.66 8.62 -10.47
C ILE A 189 -18.71 8.24 -11.59
N LEU A 190 -17.99 9.21 -12.14
CA LEU A 190 -16.85 9.01 -13.02
C LEU A 190 -15.57 8.89 -12.19
N LYS A 191 -14.75 7.88 -12.51
CA LYS A 191 -13.48 7.59 -11.83
C LYS A 191 -12.38 7.33 -12.85
N ILE A 192 -11.15 7.79 -12.56
CA ILE A 192 -9.96 7.30 -13.25
C ILE A 192 -9.59 5.91 -12.68
N PRO A 193 -9.04 4.98 -13.50
CA PRO A 193 -8.78 3.60 -13.08
C PRO A 193 -7.83 3.47 -11.88
N ASP A 194 -6.77 4.26 -11.85
CA ASP A 194 -5.68 4.23 -10.88
C ASP A 194 -5.71 5.35 -9.82
N GLY A 195 -6.84 6.03 -9.68
CA GLY A 195 -7.04 7.09 -8.67
C GLY A 195 -7.18 6.53 -7.25
N SER A 196 -6.59 7.19 -6.27
CA SER A 196 -6.71 6.91 -4.83
C SER A 196 -7.20 8.14 -4.06
N TYR A 197 -7.60 7.96 -2.79
CA TYR A 197 -8.06 9.04 -1.89
C TYR A 197 -9.15 9.95 -2.46
N SER A 198 -10.10 9.41 -3.22
CA SER A 198 -11.16 10.16 -3.90
C SER A 198 -10.66 11.19 -4.94
N ILE A 199 -9.37 11.17 -5.30
CA ILE A 199 -8.80 12.04 -6.32
C ILE A 199 -9.21 11.52 -7.71
N GLY A 200 -9.64 12.45 -8.61
CA GLY A 200 -10.07 12.07 -9.96
C GLY A 200 -11.46 11.40 -10.00
N MET A 201 -12.33 11.72 -9.04
CA MET A 201 -13.72 11.28 -9.02
C MET A 201 -14.65 12.48 -9.21
N LYS A 202 -15.69 12.32 -10.04
CA LYS A 202 -16.74 13.32 -10.28
C LYS A 202 -18.11 12.67 -10.22
N LYS A 203 -19.03 13.29 -9.47
CA LYS A 203 -20.45 12.95 -9.51
C LYS A 203 -21.09 13.69 -10.66
N VAL A 204 -21.88 12.99 -11.46
CA VAL A 204 -22.50 13.48 -12.68
C VAL A 204 -24.01 13.26 -12.60
N SER A 205 -24.78 14.34 -12.76
CA SER A 205 -26.23 14.33 -12.64
C SER A 205 -26.95 14.80 -13.91
N ASN A 206 -26.23 15.35 -14.89
CA ASN A 206 -26.75 15.85 -16.15
C ASN A 206 -25.67 15.90 -17.24
N GLU A 207 -26.07 16.23 -18.47
CA GLU A 207 -25.20 16.29 -19.65
C GLU A 207 -24.07 17.33 -19.50
N GLU A 208 -24.36 18.51 -18.96
CA GLU A 208 -23.36 19.58 -18.79
C GLU A 208 -22.23 19.15 -17.84
N GLU A 209 -22.60 18.55 -16.71
CA GLU A 209 -21.64 17.99 -15.75
C GLU A 209 -20.83 16.83 -16.35
N LEU A 210 -21.46 16.00 -17.22
CA LEU A 210 -20.76 14.94 -17.93
C LEU A 210 -19.68 15.51 -18.82
N GLN A 211 -20.01 16.41 -19.73
CA GLN A 211 -19.05 16.94 -20.70
C GLN A 211 -17.89 17.69 -20.03
N ALA A 212 -18.18 18.46 -18.98
CA ALA A 212 -17.16 19.13 -18.17
C ALA A 212 -16.22 18.11 -17.48
N SER A 213 -16.78 17.02 -16.94
CA SER A 213 -16.02 15.97 -16.25
C SER A 213 -15.18 15.15 -17.21
N LEU A 214 -15.73 14.76 -18.37
CA LEU A 214 -14.99 14.01 -19.40
C LEU A 214 -13.79 14.82 -19.90
N LYS A 215 -13.98 16.11 -20.23
CA LYS A 215 -12.88 16.98 -20.66
C LYS A 215 -11.71 16.98 -19.66
N MET A 216 -12.01 17.09 -18.37
CA MET A 216 -11.00 17.16 -17.31
C MET A 216 -10.36 15.80 -17.03
N LEU A 217 -11.14 14.70 -17.02
CA LEU A 217 -10.65 13.39 -16.63
C LEU A 217 -9.89 12.70 -17.76
N PHE A 218 -10.27 12.92 -19.02
CA PHE A 218 -9.56 12.41 -20.19
C PHE A 218 -8.18 13.04 -20.42
N GLU A 219 -7.88 14.18 -19.79
CA GLU A 219 -6.51 14.69 -19.72
C GLU A 219 -5.56 13.77 -18.90
N LYS A 220 -6.14 12.95 -18.02
CA LYS A 220 -5.39 12.09 -17.09
C LYS A 220 -5.41 10.62 -17.46
N SER A 221 -6.46 10.14 -18.13
CA SER A 221 -6.61 8.74 -18.48
C SER A 221 -7.48 8.58 -19.72
N ALA A 222 -7.06 7.74 -20.67
CA ALA A 222 -7.84 7.43 -21.88
C ALA A 222 -9.08 6.54 -21.59
N ILE A 223 -9.17 5.97 -20.39
CA ILE A 223 -10.27 5.11 -19.94
C ILE A 223 -10.79 5.64 -18.62
N LEU A 224 -12.11 5.74 -18.48
CA LEU A 224 -12.79 6.07 -17.24
C LEU A 224 -13.76 4.96 -16.86
N LEU A 225 -14.07 4.86 -15.57
CA LEU A 225 -15.13 4.01 -15.03
C LEU A 225 -16.31 4.89 -14.64
N ALA A 226 -17.49 4.65 -15.23
CA ALA A 226 -18.74 5.18 -14.73
C ALA A 226 -19.38 4.13 -13.81
N GLN A 227 -19.75 4.53 -12.59
CA GLN A 227 -20.31 3.65 -11.59
C GLN A 227 -21.57 4.26 -10.99
N ALA A 228 -22.61 3.45 -10.79
CA ALA A 228 -23.84 3.84 -10.12
C ALA A 228 -23.55 4.54 -8.79
N PHE A 229 -24.15 5.71 -8.57
CA PHE A 229 -24.06 6.41 -7.30
C PHE A 229 -24.92 5.69 -6.25
N THR A 230 -24.28 5.21 -5.21
CA THR A 230 -24.93 4.51 -4.10
C THR A 230 -24.75 5.36 -2.84
N PRO A 231 -25.75 6.18 -2.46
CA PRO A 231 -25.66 7.02 -1.27
C PRO A 231 -25.76 6.18 0.01
N THR A 232 -24.88 6.46 0.95
CA THR A 232 -24.86 5.88 2.30
C THR A 232 -24.38 6.93 3.28
N GLU A 233 -24.73 6.83 4.54
CA GLU A 233 -24.25 7.71 5.61
C GLU A 233 -22.75 7.46 5.89
N PHE A 234 -22.33 6.21 5.78
CA PHE A 234 -20.95 5.78 5.95
C PHE A 234 -20.65 4.60 5.00
N ASP A 235 -19.37 4.38 4.76
CA ASP A 235 -18.87 3.17 4.12
C ASP A 235 -18.28 2.25 5.18
N TRP A 236 -18.54 0.94 5.04
CA TRP A 236 -17.80 -0.06 5.79
C TRP A 236 -16.42 -0.22 5.19
N ARG A 237 -15.39 -0.19 6.04
CA ARG A 237 -14.08 -0.73 5.70
C ARG A 237 -13.82 -1.95 6.57
N VAL A 238 -13.64 -3.10 5.91
CA VAL A 238 -13.24 -4.34 6.57
C VAL A 238 -11.79 -4.60 6.22
N GLY A 239 -10.90 -4.54 7.22
CA GLY A 239 -9.51 -4.96 7.09
C GLY A 239 -9.41 -6.48 7.23
N LEU A 240 -8.74 -7.12 6.29
CA LEU A 240 -8.51 -8.57 6.29
C LEU A 240 -7.02 -8.88 6.17
N LEU A 241 -6.59 -9.87 6.91
CA LEU A 241 -5.25 -10.44 6.82
C LEU A 241 -5.37 -11.93 6.52
N ASN A 242 -4.75 -12.38 5.44
CA ASN A 242 -4.82 -13.78 5.00
C ASN A 242 -6.26 -14.32 4.91
N GLY A 243 -7.19 -13.49 4.41
CA GLY A 243 -8.61 -13.83 4.27
C GLY A 243 -9.43 -13.84 5.56
N VAL A 244 -8.82 -13.47 6.71
CA VAL A 244 -9.49 -13.40 8.01
C VAL A 244 -9.75 -11.95 8.39
N PRO A 245 -10.97 -11.54 8.78
CA PRO A 245 -11.24 -10.20 9.26
C PRO A 245 -10.36 -9.82 10.45
N LEU A 246 -9.70 -8.68 10.34
CA LEU A 246 -8.77 -8.15 11.34
C LEU A 246 -9.41 -7.00 12.11
N TYR A 247 -10.01 -6.06 11.39
CA TYR A 247 -10.74 -4.92 11.95
C TYR A 247 -11.91 -4.53 11.06
N ALA A 248 -12.85 -3.75 11.58
CA ALA A 248 -13.92 -3.14 10.80
C ALA A 248 -14.22 -1.73 11.29
N CYS A 249 -14.39 -0.81 10.34
CA CYS A 249 -14.66 0.59 10.62
C CYS A 249 -15.86 1.08 9.80
N LYS A 250 -16.58 2.05 10.35
CA LYS A 250 -17.51 2.92 9.64
C LYS A 250 -16.80 4.20 9.29
N TYR A 251 -16.59 4.46 8.02
CA TYR A 251 -16.03 5.71 7.52
C TYR A 251 -17.17 6.63 7.08
N TYR A 252 -17.49 7.62 7.90
CA TYR A 252 -18.58 8.55 7.62
C TYR A 252 -18.21 9.52 6.50
N MET A 253 -19.21 9.94 5.75
CA MET A 253 -19.02 10.97 4.73
C MET A 253 -18.62 12.30 5.36
N ALA A 254 -17.75 13.06 4.72
CA ALA A 254 -17.42 14.41 5.16
C ALA A 254 -18.69 15.25 5.22
N LYS A 255 -18.83 16.09 6.27
CA LYS A 255 -20.06 16.85 6.53
C LYS A 255 -20.49 17.67 5.30
N GLY A 256 -21.68 17.38 4.79
CA GLY A 256 -22.26 18.02 3.61
C GLY A 256 -21.67 17.54 2.28
N HIS A 257 -20.97 16.42 2.27
CA HIS A 257 -20.36 15.84 1.09
C HIS A 257 -20.75 14.37 0.92
N TRP A 258 -20.59 13.84 -0.30
CA TRP A 258 -20.89 12.45 -0.64
C TRP A 258 -19.64 11.53 -0.60
N GLN A 259 -18.49 12.09 -0.25
CA GLN A 259 -17.20 11.40 -0.13
C GLN A 259 -16.69 11.44 1.32
N ILE A 260 -15.90 10.43 1.70
CA ILE A 260 -15.20 10.37 2.99
C ILE A 260 -14.12 11.46 3.05
N TYR A 261 -13.33 11.60 1.96
CA TYR A 261 -12.30 12.64 1.82
C TYR A 261 -12.79 13.74 0.88
N CYS A 262 -12.83 14.97 1.36
CA CYS A 262 -13.17 16.13 0.57
C CYS A 262 -11.93 17.03 0.43
N HIS A 263 -11.47 17.22 -0.80
CA HIS A 263 -10.35 18.08 -1.13
C HIS A 263 -10.87 19.39 -1.69
N TYR A 264 -10.47 20.50 -1.09
CA TYR A 264 -10.84 21.85 -1.56
C TYR A 264 -9.70 22.47 -2.37
N ASP A 265 -10.02 23.31 -3.34
CA ASP A 265 -9.05 24.05 -4.16
C ASP A 265 -8.09 24.92 -3.32
N SER A 266 -8.49 25.26 -2.09
CA SER A 266 -7.66 25.96 -1.10
C SER A 266 -6.52 25.11 -0.50
N GLY A 267 -6.34 23.85 -0.93
CA GLY A 267 -5.36 22.92 -0.38
C GLY A 267 -5.75 22.30 0.99
N ARG A 268 -6.93 22.66 1.53
CA ARG A 268 -7.47 22.05 2.75
C ARG A 268 -8.17 20.74 2.40
N SER A 269 -8.02 19.74 3.27
CA SER A 269 -8.78 18.50 3.18
C SER A 269 -9.64 18.33 4.42
N ARG A 270 -10.85 17.81 4.26
CA ARG A 270 -11.73 17.43 5.37
C ARG A 270 -12.01 15.94 5.24
N CYS A 271 -11.87 15.22 6.35
CA CYS A 271 -12.19 13.80 6.46
C CYS A 271 -13.47 13.64 7.30
N GLY A 272 -14.24 12.61 7.00
CA GLY A 272 -15.34 12.17 7.85
C GLY A 272 -14.83 11.55 9.15
N LEU A 273 -15.74 11.30 10.08
CA LEU A 273 -15.44 10.56 11.32
C LEU A 273 -15.22 9.08 11.01
N VAL A 274 -14.50 8.40 11.89
CA VAL A 274 -14.26 6.96 11.80
C VAL A 274 -14.67 6.33 13.13
N ASP A 275 -15.54 5.32 13.07
CA ASP A 275 -15.91 4.50 14.22
C ASP A 275 -15.44 3.07 13.99
N THR A 276 -14.62 2.55 14.88
CA THR A 276 -14.20 1.15 14.84
C THR A 276 -15.21 0.27 15.55
N ILE A 277 -15.64 -0.77 14.87
CA ILE A 277 -16.71 -1.65 15.32
C ILE A 277 -16.13 -3.05 15.58
N PRO A 278 -16.46 -3.69 16.73
CA PRO A 278 -16.10 -5.08 16.96
C PRO A 278 -16.62 -5.99 15.84
N ILE A 279 -15.78 -6.91 15.34
CA ILE A 279 -16.12 -7.77 14.19
C ILE A 279 -17.46 -8.51 14.40
N TYR A 280 -17.76 -8.96 15.60
CA TYR A 280 -19.02 -9.68 15.89
C TYR A 280 -20.28 -8.79 15.84
N GLN A 281 -20.14 -7.46 15.77
CA GLN A 281 -21.23 -6.51 15.59
C GLN A 281 -21.44 -6.08 14.13
N VAL A 282 -20.49 -6.43 13.25
CA VAL A 282 -20.61 -6.13 11.82
C VAL A 282 -21.66 -7.04 11.19
N PRO A 283 -22.57 -6.53 10.34
CA PRO A 283 -23.52 -7.36 9.63
C PRO A 283 -22.85 -8.51 8.88
N ARG A 284 -23.35 -9.72 9.02
CA ARG A 284 -22.74 -10.91 8.43
C ARG A 284 -22.56 -10.79 6.92
N VAL A 285 -23.55 -10.19 6.23
CA VAL A 285 -23.49 -9.96 4.78
C VAL A 285 -22.32 -9.08 4.38
N VAL A 286 -21.91 -8.11 5.22
CA VAL A 286 -20.75 -7.24 4.99
C VAL A 286 -19.46 -8.06 5.13
N LEU A 287 -19.34 -8.85 6.20
CA LEU A 287 -18.15 -9.69 6.43
C LEU A 287 -17.99 -10.76 5.36
N ASP A 288 -19.05 -11.52 5.05
CA ASP A 288 -19.01 -12.60 4.05
C ASP A 288 -18.66 -12.05 2.66
N THR A 289 -19.20 -10.87 2.30
CA THR A 289 -18.89 -10.19 1.03
C THR A 289 -17.44 -9.71 1.00
N ALA A 290 -16.94 -9.10 2.09
CA ALA A 290 -15.57 -8.64 2.20
C ALA A 290 -14.57 -9.81 2.09
N VAL A 291 -14.81 -10.91 2.84
CA VAL A 291 -13.97 -12.11 2.80
C VAL A 291 -13.94 -12.72 1.41
N LYS A 292 -15.10 -12.86 0.76
CA LYS A 292 -15.20 -13.40 -0.60
C LYS A 292 -14.40 -12.55 -1.57
N ALA A 293 -14.54 -11.22 -1.52
CA ALA A 293 -13.86 -10.29 -2.42
C ALA A 293 -12.33 -10.28 -2.21
N ALA A 294 -11.87 -10.17 -0.96
CA ALA A 294 -10.45 -10.15 -0.63
C ALA A 294 -9.73 -11.44 -1.04
N ASN A 295 -10.37 -12.61 -0.87
CA ASN A 295 -9.80 -13.90 -1.26
C ASN A 295 -9.55 -14.04 -2.77
N LEU A 296 -10.19 -13.22 -3.61
CA LEU A 296 -9.91 -13.17 -5.05
C LEU A 296 -8.62 -12.40 -5.36
N ILE A 297 -8.17 -11.54 -4.45
CA ILE A 297 -6.93 -10.80 -4.60
C ILE A 297 -5.74 -11.66 -4.18
N GLY A 298 -5.77 -12.18 -2.97
CA GLY A 298 -4.63 -12.96 -2.45
C GLY A 298 -4.72 -13.25 -0.95
N LYS A 299 -3.55 -13.44 -0.34
CA LYS A 299 -3.38 -13.79 1.08
C LYS A 299 -2.75 -12.67 1.92
N GLY A 300 -2.64 -11.47 1.36
CA GLY A 300 -2.03 -10.30 1.99
C GLY A 300 -2.93 -9.61 3.02
N LEU A 301 -2.62 -8.34 3.25
CA LEU A 301 -3.40 -7.40 4.05
C LEU A 301 -4.25 -6.54 3.10
N TYR A 302 -5.57 -6.57 3.25
CA TYR A 302 -6.49 -5.83 2.37
C TYR A 302 -7.52 -5.05 3.17
N GLY A 303 -7.88 -3.87 2.66
CA GLY A 303 -9.02 -3.10 3.12
C GLY A 303 -10.13 -3.15 2.07
N VAL A 304 -11.25 -3.78 2.39
CA VAL A 304 -12.41 -3.82 1.49
C VAL A 304 -13.39 -2.74 1.89
N ASP A 305 -13.69 -1.85 0.96
CA ASP A 305 -14.68 -0.80 1.12
C ASP A 305 -16.03 -1.26 0.59
N LEU A 306 -17.05 -1.21 1.44
CA LEU A 306 -18.39 -1.68 1.09
C LEU A 306 -19.44 -0.64 1.49
N LYS A 307 -20.49 -0.59 0.66
CA LYS A 307 -21.74 0.08 1.00
C LYS A 307 -22.80 -0.95 1.31
N MET A 308 -23.63 -0.68 2.30
CA MET A 308 -24.77 -1.54 2.63
C MET A 308 -26.06 -0.80 2.36
N VAL A 309 -26.90 -1.36 1.50
CA VAL A 309 -28.23 -0.84 1.11
C VAL A 309 -29.20 -1.99 1.05
N ASP A 310 -30.38 -1.85 1.67
CA ASP A 310 -31.45 -2.86 1.68
C ASP A 310 -30.95 -4.28 2.02
N ASP A 311 -30.18 -4.39 3.11
CA ASP A 311 -29.57 -5.64 3.60
C ASP A 311 -28.61 -6.34 2.61
N LYS A 312 -28.13 -5.64 1.59
CA LYS A 312 -27.11 -6.10 0.65
C LYS A 312 -25.84 -5.29 0.79
N ALA A 313 -24.71 -5.98 0.75
CA ALA A 313 -23.40 -5.35 0.74
C ALA A 313 -22.84 -5.30 -0.68
N TYR A 314 -22.35 -4.12 -1.08
CA TYR A 314 -21.77 -3.85 -2.39
C TYR A 314 -20.32 -3.43 -2.22
N VAL A 315 -19.39 -4.16 -2.83
CA VAL A 315 -17.97 -3.81 -2.82
C VAL A 315 -17.74 -2.59 -3.71
N ILE A 316 -17.14 -1.57 -3.15
CA ILE A 316 -16.77 -0.34 -3.86
C ILE A 316 -15.34 -0.43 -4.37
N GLU A 317 -14.43 -0.92 -3.52
CA GLU A 317 -12.99 -0.98 -3.78
C GLU A 317 -12.32 -2.01 -2.86
N ILE A 318 -11.18 -2.54 -3.30
CA ILE A 318 -10.26 -3.32 -2.46
C ILE A 318 -8.92 -2.60 -2.51
N ASN A 319 -8.40 -2.27 -1.33
CA ASN A 319 -7.12 -1.59 -1.16
C ASN A 319 -6.05 -2.58 -0.68
N ASP A 320 -4.90 -2.61 -1.34
CA ASP A 320 -3.74 -3.44 -0.98
C ASP A 320 -3.01 -2.91 0.27
N ASN A 321 -2.96 -1.61 0.44
CA ASN A 321 -2.24 -0.96 1.54
C ASN A 321 -3.23 -0.17 2.43
N PRO A 322 -4.14 -0.85 3.16
CA PRO A 322 -5.18 -0.17 3.92
C PRO A 322 -4.59 0.60 5.11
N SER A 323 -5.29 1.64 5.51
CA SER A 323 -4.92 2.41 6.71
C SER A 323 -4.91 1.52 7.94
N ILE A 324 -3.87 1.68 8.75
CA ILE A 324 -3.76 1.18 10.13
C ILE A 324 -3.20 2.31 10.96
N ASP A 325 -4.09 3.03 11.62
CA ASP A 325 -3.78 4.13 12.51
C ASP A 325 -4.01 3.73 13.97
N HIS A 326 -3.03 4.03 14.81
CA HIS A 326 -3.18 3.85 16.25
C HIS A 326 -4.25 4.79 16.80
N GLY A 327 -5.20 4.20 17.52
CA GLY A 327 -6.38 4.88 18.06
C GLY A 327 -7.58 4.93 17.12
N LEU A 328 -7.44 4.39 15.89
CA LEU A 328 -8.55 4.21 14.95
C LEU A 328 -8.74 2.72 14.62
N GLU A 329 -8.09 2.19 13.60
CA GLU A 329 -8.30 0.80 13.18
C GLU A 329 -7.91 -0.22 14.26
N ASP A 330 -6.94 0.08 15.10
CA ASP A 330 -6.53 -0.77 16.22
C ASP A 330 -7.34 -0.54 17.52
N ALA A 331 -8.27 0.41 17.55
CA ALA A 331 -8.94 0.85 18.77
C ALA A 331 -9.65 -0.28 19.56
N ILE A 332 -10.11 -1.34 18.88
CA ILE A 332 -10.80 -2.46 19.53
C ILE A 332 -9.84 -3.57 19.95
N ILE A 333 -8.91 -3.96 19.10
CA ILE A 333 -8.05 -5.12 19.35
C ILE A 333 -6.63 -4.74 19.82
N GLY A 334 -6.28 -3.45 19.77
CA GLY A 334 -5.02 -2.93 20.32
C GLY A 334 -3.77 -3.63 19.77
N ASP A 335 -2.86 -4.02 20.68
CA ASP A 335 -1.61 -4.70 20.34
C ASP A 335 -1.83 -6.01 19.55
N GLU A 336 -2.99 -6.67 19.68
CA GLU A 336 -3.33 -7.90 18.97
C GLU A 336 -3.29 -7.73 17.44
N MET A 337 -3.63 -6.53 16.92
CA MET A 337 -3.49 -6.23 15.49
C MET A 337 -2.06 -6.42 15.03
N TYR A 338 -1.12 -5.87 15.75
CA TYR A 338 0.31 -5.93 15.40
C TYR A 338 0.88 -7.34 15.61
N TYR A 339 0.41 -8.07 16.63
CA TYR A 339 0.77 -9.48 16.81
C TYR A 339 0.35 -10.32 15.61
N ARG A 340 -0.87 -10.16 15.09
CA ARG A 340 -1.36 -10.90 13.93
C ARG A 340 -0.59 -10.55 12.66
N LEU A 341 -0.28 -9.26 12.45
CA LEU A 341 0.53 -8.82 11.32
C LEU A 341 1.93 -9.44 11.35
N LEU A 342 2.62 -9.36 12.48
CA LEU A 342 3.96 -9.90 12.64
C LEU A 342 3.99 -11.43 12.56
N ASN A 343 3.00 -12.09 13.16
CA ASN A 343 2.84 -13.55 13.06
C ASN A 343 2.60 -14.02 11.63
N HIS A 344 1.90 -13.22 10.81
CA HIS A 344 1.73 -13.52 9.38
C HIS A 344 3.08 -13.51 8.65
N PHE A 345 3.95 -12.53 8.91
CA PHE A 345 5.31 -12.52 8.37
C PHE A 345 6.13 -13.71 8.86
N GLU A 346 6.08 -14.00 10.16
CA GLU A 346 6.78 -15.16 10.75
C GLU A 346 6.36 -16.46 10.08
N GLN A 347 5.06 -16.72 9.93
CA GLN A 347 4.54 -17.91 9.25
C GLN A 347 4.96 -17.99 7.78
N ALA A 348 4.96 -16.83 7.06
CA ALA A 348 5.40 -16.78 5.67
C ALA A 348 6.90 -17.09 5.52
N LEU A 349 7.73 -16.70 6.47
CA LEU A 349 9.16 -17.00 6.50
C LEU A 349 9.41 -18.47 6.87
N GLU A 350 8.71 -18.98 7.88
CA GLU A 350 8.83 -20.39 8.28
C GLU A 350 8.42 -21.36 7.17
N ALA A 351 7.33 -21.05 6.45
CA ALA A 351 6.86 -21.89 5.34
C ALA A 351 7.86 -22.02 4.17
N LYS A 352 8.88 -21.16 4.10
CA LYS A 352 9.94 -21.21 3.09
C LYS A 352 11.14 -22.09 3.51
N HIS A 353 11.23 -22.44 4.78
CA HIS A 353 12.31 -23.28 5.31
C HIS A 353 11.96 -24.78 5.31
N TYR A 354 10.76 -25.13 4.90
CA TYR A 354 10.28 -26.50 4.68
C TYR A 354 9.92 -26.74 3.21
#